data_e049d42b3e3ae5a343e92d96e9b4a555
#
_entry.id   e049d42b3e3ae5a343e92d96e9b4a555
#
_cell.length_a   1.000
_cell.length_b   1.000
_cell.length_c   1.000
_cell.angle_alpha   90.00
_cell.angle_beta   90.00
_cell.angle_gamma   90.00
#
_symmetry.space_group_name_H-M   'P 1'
#
loop_
_entity.id
_entity.type
_entity.pdbx_description
1 polymer ?
#
loop_
_entity_poly.entity_id
_entity_poly.type
_entity_poly.pdbx_seq_one_letter_code
_entity_poly.pdbx_strand_id
1 'polypeptide(L)'
;PTPAATLGVRVPAWPPPAQCLSRLDFPLLASSANPSGGVAPASLDAVDATLLATCEVALDAGPVSGVASTVLDLSEFADTGAWRVLRAGAAAEGAIAAELAAVASTEDLGATP
;
A
#
# COMPACT_ATOMS: atom_id res chain seq x y z
N PRO A 1 24.04 3.14 14.84
CA PRO A 1 23.88 2.91 13.40
C PRO A 1 22.69 3.71 12.89
N THR A 2 22.93 4.49 11.84
CA THR A 2 21.84 5.19 11.16
C THR A 2 20.92 4.13 10.58
N PRO A 3 19.60 4.15 10.85
CA PRO A 3 18.69 3.23 10.22
C PRO A 3 18.84 3.33 8.69
N ALA A 4 18.89 2.21 8.02
CA ALA A 4 18.86 2.20 6.57
C ALA A 4 17.66 3.03 6.07
N ALA A 5 17.86 3.87 5.08
CA ALA A 5 16.75 4.61 4.48
C ALA A 5 15.76 3.61 3.86
N THR A 6 14.51 3.68 4.27
CA THR A 6 13.45 2.83 3.75
C THR A 6 12.45 3.66 2.96
N LEU A 7 11.84 3.05 1.96
CA LEU A 7 10.79 3.64 1.15
C LEU A 7 9.49 2.85 1.37
N GLY A 8 8.43 3.56 1.75
CA GLY A 8 7.10 2.98 1.80
C GLY A 8 6.51 2.85 0.40
N VAL A 9 6.15 1.63 0.01
CA VAL A 9 5.52 1.35 -1.28
C VAL A 9 4.13 0.78 -1.05
N ARG A 10 3.14 1.29 -1.78
CA ARG A 10 1.78 0.74 -1.82
C ARG A 10 1.51 0.16 -3.20
N VAL A 11 1.03 -1.08 -3.22
CA VAL A 11 0.49 -1.70 -4.43
C VAL A 11 -1.01 -1.90 -4.21
N PRO A 12 -1.85 -1.00 -4.73
CA PRO A 12 -3.29 -1.07 -4.49
C PRO A 12 -3.97 -2.07 -5.42
N ALA A 13 -5.03 -2.73 -4.92
CA ALA A 13 -6.01 -3.39 -5.75
C ALA A 13 -7.07 -2.35 -6.16
N TRP A 14 -7.06 -1.95 -7.42
CA TRP A 14 -7.97 -0.92 -7.91
C TRP A 14 -9.38 -1.46 -8.09
N PRO A 15 -10.42 -0.87 -7.47
CA PRO A 15 -11.80 -1.20 -7.76
C PRO A 15 -12.16 -0.76 -9.19
N PRO A 16 -13.21 -1.34 -9.81
CA PRO A 16 -13.55 -1.06 -11.21
C PRO A 16 -13.60 0.43 -11.60
N PRO A 17 -14.19 1.35 -10.80
CA PRO A 17 -14.21 2.77 -11.17
C PRO A 17 -12.83 3.44 -11.22
N ALA A 18 -11.84 2.90 -10.50
CA ALA A 18 -10.48 3.43 -10.44
C ALA A 18 -9.47 2.60 -11.25
N GLN A 19 -9.93 1.63 -12.02
CA GLN A 19 -9.05 0.70 -12.75
C GLN A 19 -8.19 1.39 -13.82
N CYS A 20 -8.59 2.56 -14.31
CA CYS A 20 -7.77 3.38 -15.19
C CYS A 20 -6.39 3.73 -14.59
N LEU A 21 -6.29 3.79 -13.26
CA LEU A 21 -5.04 4.08 -12.57
C LEU A 21 -4.02 2.92 -12.67
N SER A 22 -4.46 1.70 -12.96
CA SER A 22 -3.56 0.56 -13.19
C SER A 22 -2.74 0.68 -14.47
N ARG A 23 -3.11 1.61 -15.37
CA ARG A 23 -2.39 1.88 -16.63
C ARG A 23 -1.25 2.87 -16.49
N LEU A 24 -1.09 3.47 -15.30
CA LEU A 24 0.03 4.35 -15.04
C LEU A 24 1.33 3.53 -15.05
N ASP A 25 2.28 3.97 -15.81
CA ASP A 25 3.60 3.33 -15.97
C ASP A 25 4.69 4.04 -15.16
N PHE A 26 4.27 4.88 -14.23
CA PHE A 26 5.16 5.63 -13.33
C PHE A 26 4.63 5.61 -11.89
N PRO A 27 5.50 5.71 -10.88
CA PRO A 27 5.08 5.78 -9.50
C PRO A 27 4.45 7.12 -9.16
N LEU A 28 3.45 7.09 -8.26
CA LEU A 28 2.81 8.28 -7.70
C LEU A 28 3.19 8.43 -6.23
N LEU A 29 3.42 9.67 -5.81
CA LEU A 29 3.42 10.01 -4.40
C LEU A 29 1.99 9.96 -3.88
N ALA A 30 1.80 9.27 -2.77
CA ALA A 30 0.49 9.09 -2.16
C ALA A 30 0.51 9.51 -0.69
N SER A 31 -0.52 10.22 -0.29
CA SER A 31 -0.80 10.55 1.11
C SER A 31 -2.27 10.27 1.41
N SER A 32 -2.62 10.22 2.69
CA SER A 32 -4.03 10.13 3.08
C SER A 32 -4.78 11.42 2.75
N ALA A 33 -6.05 11.29 2.37
CA ALA A 33 -6.90 12.40 1.97
C ALA A 33 -7.53 13.13 3.18
N ASN A 34 -6.70 13.47 4.18
CA ASN A 34 -7.12 14.17 5.39
C ASN A 34 -6.03 15.15 5.85
N PRO A 35 -6.39 16.21 6.57
CA PRO A 35 -5.41 17.05 7.26
C PRO A 35 -4.55 16.19 8.20
N SER A 36 -3.30 16.60 8.41
CA SER A 36 -2.36 15.89 9.27
C SER A 36 -2.96 15.64 10.66
N GLY A 37 -2.94 14.37 11.11
CA GLY A 37 -3.54 13.96 12.39
C GLY A 37 -5.05 13.78 12.37
N GLY A 38 -5.73 14.07 11.27
CA GLY A 38 -7.16 13.87 11.12
C GLY A 38 -7.54 12.42 10.80
N VAL A 39 -8.84 12.15 10.84
CA VAL A 39 -9.40 10.85 10.49
C VAL A 39 -9.41 10.69 8.97
N ALA A 40 -8.97 9.54 8.49
CA ALA A 40 -9.03 9.22 7.06
C ALA A 40 -10.49 9.11 6.60
N PRO A 41 -10.90 9.79 5.51
CA PRO A 41 -12.27 9.75 5.01
C PRO A 41 -12.59 8.37 4.42
N ALA A 42 -13.83 7.91 4.63
CA ALA A 42 -14.33 6.65 4.09
C ALA A 42 -15.03 6.80 2.73
N SER A 43 -15.24 8.02 2.26
CA SER A 43 -15.86 8.35 0.98
C SER A 43 -15.35 9.68 0.46
N LEU A 44 -15.56 9.96 -0.82
CA LEU A 44 -15.18 11.25 -1.40
C LEU A 44 -15.93 12.41 -0.75
N ASP A 45 -17.20 12.23 -0.41
CA ASP A 45 -18.02 13.26 0.26
C ASP A 45 -17.50 13.61 1.67
N ALA A 46 -16.76 12.71 2.30
CA ALA A 46 -16.15 12.93 3.62
C ALA A 46 -14.78 13.61 3.55
N VAL A 47 -14.23 13.83 2.36
CA VAL A 47 -12.98 14.57 2.19
C VAL A 47 -13.20 16.04 2.50
N ASP A 48 -12.27 16.65 3.25
CA ASP A 48 -12.31 18.08 3.52
C ASP A 48 -12.40 18.89 2.23
N ALA A 49 -13.37 19.80 2.16
CA ALA A 49 -13.65 20.59 0.95
C ALA A 49 -12.46 21.47 0.53
N THR A 50 -11.68 21.96 1.49
CA THR A 50 -10.49 22.77 1.22
C THR A 50 -9.41 21.92 0.56
N LEU A 51 -9.22 20.68 1.03
CA LEU A 51 -8.29 19.74 0.44
C LEU A 51 -8.74 19.34 -0.96
N LEU A 52 -10.02 19.02 -1.12
CA LEU A 52 -10.59 18.63 -2.41
C LEU A 52 -10.46 19.75 -3.47
N ALA A 53 -10.61 21.00 -3.06
CA ALA A 53 -10.45 22.15 -3.93
C ALA A 53 -9.01 22.33 -4.48
N THR A 54 -8.01 21.75 -3.84
CA THR A 54 -6.61 21.76 -4.32
C THR A 54 -6.32 20.68 -5.36
N CYS A 55 -7.22 19.73 -5.55
CA CYS A 55 -7.03 18.62 -6.49
C CYS A 55 -7.46 19.04 -7.90
N GLU A 56 -6.67 18.72 -8.90
CA GLU A 56 -7.04 18.91 -10.30
C GLU A 56 -8.07 17.87 -10.77
N VAL A 57 -7.99 16.67 -10.21
CA VAL A 57 -8.88 15.53 -10.52
C VAL A 57 -9.29 14.83 -9.25
N ALA A 58 -10.53 14.47 -9.14
CA ALA A 58 -11.05 13.59 -8.09
C ALA A 58 -11.74 12.39 -8.74
N LEU A 59 -11.33 11.18 -8.33
CA LEU A 59 -11.96 9.93 -8.77
C LEU A 59 -12.73 9.33 -7.61
N ASP A 60 -14.03 9.19 -7.79
CA ASP A 60 -14.89 8.54 -6.82
C ASP A 60 -15.03 7.05 -7.17
N ALA A 61 -14.39 6.20 -6.37
CA ALA A 61 -14.49 4.75 -6.50
C ALA A 61 -15.51 4.13 -5.53
N GLY A 62 -16.34 4.97 -4.92
CA GLY A 62 -17.29 4.57 -3.91
C GLY A 62 -16.70 4.55 -2.49
N PRO A 63 -17.53 4.23 -1.49
CA PRO A 63 -17.09 4.18 -0.11
C PRO A 63 -16.08 3.05 0.12
N VAL A 64 -15.13 3.29 1.04
CA VAL A 64 -14.15 2.29 1.49
C VAL A 64 -14.51 1.78 2.87
N SER A 65 -14.03 0.58 3.23
CA SER A 65 -14.37 -0.08 4.50
C SER A 65 -13.87 0.67 5.75
N GLY A 66 -12.96 1.63 5.58
CA GLY A 66 -12.29 2.30 6.70
C GLY A 66 -11.19 1.46 7.36
N VAL A 67 -10.99 0.22 6.93
CA VAL A 67 -9.90 -0.62 7.42
C VAL A 67 -8.60 -0.21 6.77
N ALA A 68 -7.61 0.16 7.57
CA ALA A 68 -6.30 0.54 7.08
C ALA A 68 -5.58 -0.64 6.40
N SER A 69 -4.65 -0.34 5.50
CA SER A 69 -3.80 -1.36 4.89
C SER A 69 -2.87 -1.99 5.93
N THR A 70 -2.59 -3.27 5.77
CA THR A 70 -1.49 -3.92 6.48
C THR A 70 -0.17 -3.35 5.96
N VAL A 71 0.75 -3.05 6.86
CA VAL A 71 2.08 -2.52 6.53
C VAL A 71 3.14 -3.52 6.98
N LEU A 72 4.01 -3.88 6.06
CA LEU A 72 5.10 -4.83 6.28
C LEU A 72 6.45 -4.14 6.22
N ASP A 73 7.36 -4.60 7.03
CA ASP A 73 8.78 -4.34 6.86
C ASP A 73 9.41 -5.53 6.13
N LEU A 74 9.91 -5.27 4.94
CA LEU A 74 10.58 -6.25 4.08
C LEU A 74 12.06 -5.89 3.88
N SER A 75 12.62 -4.99 4.68
CA SER A 75 13.97 -4.47 4.49
C SER A 75 15.06 -5.54 4.53
N GLU A 76 14.82 -6.63 5.25
CA GLU A 76 15.73 -7.77 5.35
C GLU A 76 15.29 -9.00 4.56
N PHE A 77 14.14 -8.91 3.89
CA PHE A 77 13.51 -10.09 3.26
C PHE A 77 14.36 -10.70 2.15
N ALA A 78 14.95 -9.87 1.29
CA ALA A 78 15.78 -10.35 0.19
C ALA A 78 17.05 -11.08 0.68
N ASP A 79 17.62 -10.62 1.79
CA ASP A 79 18.89 -11.16 2.31
C ASP A 79 18.70 -12.36 3.23
N THR A 80 17.66 -12.35 4.04
CA THR A 80 17.48 -13.33 5.12
C THR A 80 16.14 -14.05 5.11
N GLY A 81 15.18 -13.60 4.28
CA GLY A 81 13.80 -14.05 4.33
C GLY A 81 13.00 -13.48 5.51
N ALA A 82 13.60 -12.63 6.33
CA ALA A 82 12.94 -12.05 7.49
C ALA A 82 11.98 -10.93 7.11
N TRP A 83 10.82 -10.92 7.74
CA TRP A 83 9.80 -9.87 7.59
C TRP A 83 8.99 -9.70 8.87
N ARG A 84 8.31 -8.58 9.00
CA ARG A 84 7.43 -8.33 10.15
C ARG A 84 6.27 -7.41 9.78
N VAL A 85 5.18 -7.52 10.52
CA VAL A 85 4.04 -6.62 10.42
C VAL A 85 4.30 -5.38 11.27
N LEU A 86 4.37 -4.22 10.63
CA LEU A 86 4.45 -2.91 11.31
C LEU A 86 3.10 -2.40 11.75
N ARG A 87 2.06 -2.71 10.99
CA ARG A 87 0.66 -2.39 11.29
C ARG A 87 -0.25 -3.46 10.73
N ALA A 88 -1.05 -4.05 11.59
CA ALA A 88 -2.12 -4.96 11.16
C ALA A 88 -3.24 -4.17 10.46
N GLY A 89 -3.79 -4.71 9.40
CA GLY A 89 -4.83 -4.07 8.59
C GLY A 89 -5.67 -5.10 7.84
N ALA A 90 -6.13 -4.74 6.64
CA ALA A 90 -7.06 -5.54 5.86
C ALA A 90 -6.53 -6.92 5.42
N ALA A 91 -5.22 -7.03 5.18
CA ALA A 91 -4.62 -8.31 4.81
C ALA A 91 -4.23 -9.11 6.05
N ALA A 92 -4.70 -10.35 6.13
CA ALA A 92 -4.39 -11.25 7.25
C ALA A 92 -2.94 -11.74 7.18
N GLU A 93 -2.27 -11.80 8.34
CA GLU A 93 -0.87 -12.21 8.44
C GLU A 93 -0.61 -13.60 7.85
N GLY A 94 -1.53 -14.56 8.05
CA GLY A 94 -1.40 -15.90 7.48
C GLY A 94 -1.42 -15.92 5.95
N ALA A 95 -2.24 -15.08 5.31
CA ALA A 95 -2.26 -14.93 3.86
C ALA A 95 -0.96 -14.30 3.34
N ILE A 96 -0.46 -13.30 4.04
CA ILE A 96 0.82 -12.65 3.73
C ILE A 96 1.98 -13.65 3.83
N ALA A 97 2.02 -14.42 4.91
CA ALA A 97 3.05 -15.44 5.10
C ALA A 97 3.08 -16.47 3.96
N ALA A 98 1.91 -16.90 3.48
CA ALA A 98 1.81 -17.83 2.36
C ALA A 98 2.36 -17.23 1.05
N GLU A 99 2.02 -15.97 0.74
CA GLU A 99 2.51 -15.27 -0.44
C GLU A 99 4.03 -15.05 -0.39
N LEU A 100 4.56 -14.63 0.74
CA LEU A 100 5.99 -14.41 0.91
C LEU A 100 6.79 -15.71 0.83
N ALA A 101 6.26 -16.81 1.34
CA ALA A 101 6.86 -18.13 1.19
C ALA A 101 6.91 -18.57 -0.28
N ALA A 102 5.87 -18.29 -1.06
CA ALA A 102 5.83 -18.57 -2.49
C ALA A 102 6.88 -17.75 -3.27
N VAL A 103 7.03 -16.45 -2.93
CA VAL A 103 8.06 -15.58 -3.53
C VAL A 103 9.46 -16.11 -3.24
N ALA A 104 9.77 -16.43 -1.98
CA ALA A 104 11.07 -16.97 -1.59
C ALA A 104 11.41 -18.27 -2.33
N SER A 105 10.42 -19.16 -2.54
CA SER A 105 10.61 -20.41 -3.29
C SER A 105 10.88 -20.18 -4.77
N THR A 106 10.39 -19.10 -5.34
CA THR A 106 10.58 -18.77 -6.78
C THR A 106 11.98 -18.21 -7.04
N GLU A 107 12.52 -17.46 -6.09
CA GLU A 107 13.89 -16.93 -6.21
C GLU A 107 14.95 -18.03 -6.14
N ASP A 108 14.73 -19.08 -5.37
CA ASP A 108 15.62 -20.25 -5.29
C ASP A 108 15.66 -21.06 -6.60
N LEU A 109 14.61 -20.99 -7.43
CA LEU A 109 14.55 -21.59 -8.76
C LEU A 109 15.20 -20.73 -9.86
N GLY A 110 15.44 -19.45 -9.61
CA GLY A 110 16.05 -18.49 -10.53
C GLY A 110 17.57 -18.36 -10.39
N ALA A 111 18.15 -18.86 -9.34
CA ALA A 111 19.60 -18.87 -9.10
C ALA A 111 20.24 -20.07 -9.82
N THR A 112 20.24 -20.05 -11.14
CA THR A 112 21.09 -20.95 -11.93
C THR A 112 22.43 -20.25 -12.15
N PRO A 113 23.54 -20.87 -11.81
CA PRO A 113 24.87 -20.31 -12.04
C PRO A 113 25.18 -20.15 -13.54
#